data_112afdff2bf5e68aff668ee74880f4f2
#
_entry.id   112afdff2bf5e68aff668ee74880f4f2
#
_cell.length_a   1.000
_cell.length_b   1.000
_cell.length_c   1.000
_cell.angle_alpha   90.00
_cell.angle_beta   90.00
_cell.angle_gamma   90.00
#
_symmetry.space_group_name_H-M   'P 1'
#
loop_
_entity.id
_entity.type
_entity.pdbx_description
1 polymer ?
#
loop_
_entity_poly.entity_id
_entity_poly.type
_entity_poly.pdbx_seq_one_letter_code
_entity_poly.pdbx_strand_id
1 'polypeptide(L)'
;KVVTLTDTEKTIKTELTVIQTNVEKMLSISLTEADKDRLVVKAGENIDMPVSLNVGYDCVASESWIKVLATPPFEGDIVQDIMIKIAIDPNTGDEERNGYIVVKNSGDVTDVSDTLFISQRACNQIVYVKAGASGDGTSWERAFGTVEEGLAACTDYGSMELWIAEGEYHLKSWTYLKKGVNTYGGFNGTENKLKDRDMTKKSTLVAAPANTWPSIYGNVLSAGVHCYVDGFVFTGSNVTQGEGSVAFWGGWILRNCMIRNNKSYRDAGGAFFNVTLINCLICNNTTADNGSAKATSSIVNAQEGTRLYNVTIVNNESSGSSSGLRINRGAVYNSVIWGNVHKIGTNHQGYLDVNKSTLFVNNAIQGGLVYNGGNTPSSTEGCIILNASNAAADGPGFMDAGSGDYQLQSTSPLIDAGSNPAVQSAWDIIGNKRIWGEKIDIGAFEYITKE
;
A
#
# COMPACT_ATOMS: atom_id res chain seq x y z
N LYS A 1 -29.51 -37.86 1.95
CA LYS A 1 -30.13 -38.40 0.72
C LYS A 1 -29.43 -39.71 0.38
N VAL A 2 -30.16 -40.82 0.22
CA VAL A 2 -29.61 -42.11 -0.20
C VAL A 2 -29.70 -42.18 -1.72
N VAL A 3 -28.58 -42.45 -2.36
CA VAL A 3 -28.49 -42.71 -3.81
C VAL A 3 -28.12 -44.17 -3.99
N THR A 4 -28.97 -44.92 -4.65
CA THR A 4 -28.72 -46.31 -4.96
C THR A 4 -28.07 -46.41 -6.35
N LEU A 5 -26.88 -46.97 -6.41
CA LEU A 5 -26.20 -47.29 -7.66
C LEU A 5 -26.43 -48.78 -7.97
N THR A 6 -26.89 -49.07 -9.18
CA THR A 6 -27.10 -50.43 -9.63
C THR A 6 -26.31 -50.62 -10.93
N ASP A 7 -25.63 -51.75 -11.08
CA ASP A 7 -24.97 -52.08 -12.35
C ASP A 7 -25.99 -52.36 -13.47
N THR A 8 -25.51 -52.37 -14.70
CA THR A 8 -26.36 -52.57 -15.87
C THR A 8 -27.08 -53.94 -15.90
N GLU A 9 -26.54 -54.91 -15.18
CA GLU A 9 -27.12 -56.30 -15.07
C GLU A 9 -28.01 -56.46 -13.84
N LYS A 10 -28.12 -55.42 -12.99
CA LYS A 10 -28.88 -55.40 -11.73
C LYS A 10 -28.43 -56.47 -10.72
N THR A 11 -27.20 -56.98 -10.84
CA THR A 11 -26.64 -58.01 -9.98
C THR A 11 -25.95 -57.44 -8.73
N ILE A 12 -25.43 -56.21 -8.84
CA ILE A 12 -24.78 -55.53 -7.72
C ILE A 12 -25.55 -54.22 -7.42
N LYS A 13 -25.93 -54.09 -6.17
CA LYS A 13 -26.50 -52.84 -5.61
C LYS A 13 -25.60 -52.36 -4.51
N THR A 14 -25.25 -51.09 -4.56
CA THR A 14 -24.59 -50.41 -3.47
C THR A 14 -25.33 -49.13 -3.09
N GLU A 15 -25.46 -48.87 -1.82
CA GLU A 15 -26.06 -47.66 -1.30
C GLU A 15 -24.95 -46.67 -0.93
N LEU A 16 -24.98 -45.51 -1.57
CA LEU A 16 -24.16 -44.38 -1.19
C LEU A 16 -24.98 -43.46 -0.31
N THR A 17 -24.61 -43.36 0.96
CA THR A 17 -25.19 -42.34 1.84
C THR A 17 -24.47 -41.01 1.61
N VAL A 18 -25.13 -40.10 0.93
CA VAL A 18 -24.64 -38.71 0.81
C VAL A 18 -25.12 -37.96 2.06
N ILE A 19 -24.20 -37.76 2.99
CA ILE A 19 -24.43 -36.91 4.16
C ILE A 19 -24.15 -35.48 3.68
N GLN A 20 -25.20 -34.69 3.45
CA GLN A 20 -25.07 -33.28 3.30
C GLN A 20 -24.93 -32.68 4.71
N THR A 21 -23.72 -32.40 5.12
CA THR A 21 -23.49 -31.56 6.31
C THR A 21 -24.07 -30.18 6.02
N ASN A 22 -24.82 -29.61 6.96
CA ASN A 22 -25.19 -28.20 6.90
C ASN A 22 -23.87 -27.42 6.82
N VAL A 23 -23.63 -26.77 5.70
CA VAL A 23 -22.54 -25.79 5.61
C VAL A 23 -22.93 -24.65 6.51
N GLU A 24 -22.10 -24.35 7.49
CA GLU A 24 -22.32 -23.22 8.39
C GLU A 24 -22.38 -21.95 7.53
N LYS A 25 -23.43 -21.13 7.75
CA LYS A 25 -23.57 -19.88 7.05
C LYS A 25 -22.40 -18.96 7.42
N MET A 26 -21.76 -18.42 6.42
CA MET A 26 -20.64 -17.51 6.55
C MET A 26 -20.95 -16.25 5.79
N LEU A 27 -20.77 -15.10 6.46
CA LEU A 27 -20.82 -13.78 5.88
C LEU A 27 -19.93 -12.88 6.72
N SER A 28 -18.91 -12.28 6.10
CA SER A 28 -17.99 -11.39 6.81
C SER A 28 -17.44 -10.33 5.86
N ILE A 29 -17.38 -9.10 6.32
CA ILE A 29 -16.64 -8.02 5.67
C ILE A 29 -15.15 -8.28 5.90
N SER A 30 -14.39 -8.47 4.82
CA SER A 30 -12.98 -8.90 4.85
C SER A 30 -12.04 -7.71 5.10
N LEU A 31 -12.32 -6.94 6.15
CA LEU A 31 -11.51 -5.86 6.69
C LEU A 31 -11.03 -6.23 8.09
N THR A 32 -10.04 -5.48 8.61
CA THR A 32 -9.65 -5.64 10.02
C THR A 32 -10.78 -5.18 10.93
N GLU A 33 -10.88 -5.71 12.15
CA GLU A 33 -11.89 -5.26 13.11
C GLU A 33 -11.80 -3.76 13.37
N ALA A 34 -10.58 -3.20 13.45
CA ALA A 34 -10.37 -1.77 13.61
C ALA A 34 -10.91 -0.94 12.43
N ASP A 35 -10.78 -1.45 11.19
CA ASP A 35 -11.33 -0.79 10.00
C ASP A 35 -12.85 -0.92 9.94
N LYS A 36 -13.42 -2.03 10.44
CA LYS A 36 -14.87 -2.21 10.53
C LYS A 36 -15.51 -1.30 11.58
N ASP A 37 -14.85 -1.11 12.71
CA ASP A 37 -15.33 -0.28 13.80
C ASP A 37 -15.38 1.22 13.45
N ARG A 38 -14.47 1.67 12.59
CA ARG A 38 -14.46 3.06 12.15
C ARG A 38 -13.66 3.26 10.86
N LEU A 39 -14.29 3.13 9.72
CA LEU A 39 -13.71 3.55 8.44
C LEU A 39 -13.90 5.06 8.26
N VAL A 40 -12.80 5.82 8.30
CA VAL A 40 -12.84 7.25 8.04
C VAL A 40 -12.76 7.51 6.54
N VAL A 41 -13.81 8.06 5.97
CA VAL A 41 -13.93 8.32 4.53
C VAL A 41 -13.90 9.80 4.22
N LYS A 42 -13.47 10.11 2.99
CA LYS A 42 -13.45 11.46 2.44
C LYS A 42 -14.72 11.78 1.68
N ALA A 43 -14.91 13.07 1.44
CA ALA A 43 -15.95 13.57 0.57
C ALA A 43 -15.81 13.03 -0.86
N GLY A 44 -16.87 12.39 -1.38
CA GLY A 44 -16.92 11.90 -2.76
C GLY A 44 -16.05 10.67 -3.05
N GLU A 45 -15.61 9.94 -2.05
CA GLU A 45 -14.81 8.73 -2.20
C GLU A 45 -15.71 7.53 -2.52
N ASN A 46 -15.24 6.70 -3.46
CA ASN A 46 -15.83 5.38 -3.66
C ASN A 46 -15.04 4.36 -2.85
N ILE A 47 -15.75 3.49 -2.15
CA ILE A 47 -15.19 2.43 -1.34
C ILE A 47 -15.47 1.11 -2.03
N ASP A 48 -14.44 0.30 -2.19
CA ASP A 48 -14.55 -1.10 -2.58
C ASP A 48 -14.52 -1.95 -1.30
N MET A 49 -15.69 -2.44 -0.87
CA MET A 49 -15.82 -3.23 0.36
C MET A 49 -15.75 -4.72 0.03
N PRO A 50 -14.66 -5.41 0.43
CA PRO A 50 -14.53 -6.84 0.24
C PRO A 50 -15.41 -7.61 1.22
N VAL A 51 -16.15 -8.61 0.73
CA VAL A 51 -17.01 -9.47 1.55
C VAL A 51 -16.80 -10.92 1.17
N SER A 52 -16.58 -11.77 2.16
CA SER A 52 -16.54 -13.24 2.02
C SER A 52 -17.85 -13.83 2.51
N LEU A 53 -18.52 -14.61 1.67
CA LEU A 53 -19.83 -15.17 2.01
C LEU A 53 -20.12 -16.49 1.26
N ASN A 54 -21.02 -17.30 1.83
CA ASN A 54 -21.56 -18.52 1.22
C ASN A 54 -23.10 -18.57 1.26
N VAL A 55 -23.73 -17.42 1.41
CA VAL A 55 -25.20 -17.25 1.46
C VAL A 55 -25.64 -16.05 0.61
N GLY A 56 -26.85 -16.09 0.12
CA GLY A 56 -27.49 -14.90 -0.46
C GLY A 56 -27.52 -13.76 0.55
N TYR A 57 -27.35 -12.52 0.10
CA TYR A 57 -27.17 -11.39 1.00
C TYR A 57 -27.90 -10.13 0.56
N ASP A 58 -28.19 -9.26 1.56
CA ASP A 58 -28.63 -7.89 1.38
C ASP A 58 -27.57 -6.94 1.97
N CYS A 59 -27.37 -5.82 1.29
CA CYS A 59 -26.45 -4.77 1.73
C CYS A 59 -27.26 -3.47 1.94
N VAL A 60 -27.27 -2.97 3.18
CA VAL A 60 -28.11 -1.83 3.58
C VAL A 60 -27.25 -0.76 4.22
N ALA A 61 -27.35 0.47 3.73
CA ALA A 61 -26.76 1.64 4.34
C ALA A 61 -27.73 2.32 5.33
N SER A 62 -27.20 2.81 6.44
CA SER A 62 -27.99 3.53 7.47
C SER A 62 -28.38 4.94 7.05
N GLU A 63 -27.59 5.55 6.17
CA GLU A 63 -27.66 6.96 5.84
C GLU A 63 -27.76 7.20 4.33
N SER A 64 -28.53 8.21 3.91
CA SER A 64 -28.74 8.53 2.50
C SER A 64 -27.46 8.99 1.76
N TRP A 65 -26.46 9.45 2.47
CA TRP A 65 -25.18 9.86 1.93
C TRP A 65 -24.21 8.69 1.69
N ILE A 66 -24.56 7.48 2.12
CA ILE A 66 -23.86 6.22 1.84
C ILE A 66 -24.72 5.48 0.80
N LYS A 67 -24.16 5.31 -0.40
CA LYS A 67 -24.89 4.71 -1.52
C LYS A 67 -24.25 3.39 -1.95
N VAL A 68 -24.97 2.31 -1.84
CA VAL A 68 -24.56 1.02 -2.41
C VAL A 68 -24.77 1.09 -3.91
N LEU A 69 -23.69 1.09 -4.69
CA LEU A 69 -23.73 1.24 -6.16
C LEU A 69 -23.95 -0.07 -6.87
N ALA A 70 -23.31 -1.15 -6.40
CA ALA A 70 -23.41 -2.46 -6.99
C ALA A 70 -23.24 -3.55 -5.93
N THR A 71 -24.14 -4.52 -5.99
CA THR A 71 -24.08 -5.75 -5.21
C THR A 71 -23.94 -6.91 -6.21
N PRO A 72 -22.72 -7.49 -6.37
CA PRO A 72 -22.54 -8.67 -7.21
C PRO A 72 -23.51 -9.79 -6.81
N PRO A 73 -24.10 -10.54 -7.76
CA PRO A 73 -24.96 -11.66 -7.42
C PRO A 73 -24.14 -12.75 -6.71
N PHE A 74 -24.77 -13.41 -5.77
CA PHE A 74 -24.23 -14.62 -5.16
C PHE A 74 -24.87 -15.84 -5.83
N GLU A 75 -24.06 -16.77 -6.30
CA GLU A 75 -24.51 -18.00 -6.94
C GLU A 75 -23.82 -19.22 -6.33
N GLY A 76 -24.61 -20.15 -5.79
CA GLY A 76 -24.14 -21.43 -5.31
C GLY A 76 -24.00 -21.53 -3.78
N ASP A 77 -23.32 -22.59 -3.33
CA ASP A 77 -23.20 -22.96 -1.90
C ASP A 77 -21.74 -22.93 -1.39
N ILE A 78 -20.83 -22.39 -2.17
CA ILE A 78 -19.41 -22.29 -1.80
C ILE A 78 -19.06 -20.88 -1.37
N VAL A 79 -18.03 -20.73 -0.54
CA VAL A 79 -17.53 -19.42 -0.13
C VAL A 79 -17.03 -18.66 -1.35
N GLN A 80 -17.51 -17.44 -1.49
CA GLN A 80 -17.12 -16.50 -2.55
C GLN A 80 -16.62 -15.21 -1.91
N ASP A 81 -15.58 -14.64 -2.50
CA ASP A 81 -15.12 -13.29 -2.20
C ASP A 81 -15.68 -12.33 -3.25
N ILE A 82 -16.47 -11.38 -2.81
CA ILE A 82 -17.10 -10.37 -3.66
C ILE A 82 -16.65 -8.98 -3.28
N MET A 83 -16.84 -8.03 -4.18
CA MET A 83 -16.53 -6.62 -3.94
C MET A 83 -17.80 -5.78 -4.08
N ILE A 84 -18.28 -5.22 -2.99
CA ILE A 84 -19.43 -4.30 -2.97
C ILE A 84 -18.93 -2.88 -3.18
N LYS A 85 -19.46 -2.19 -4.18
CA LYS A 85 -19.08 -0.81 -4.48
C LYS A 85 -20.01 0.18 -3.78
N ILE A 86 -19.41 1.10 -3.06
CA ILE A 86 -20.09 2.09 -2.25
C ILE A 86 -19.62 3.48 -2.65
N ALA A 87 -20.54 4.41 -2.86
CA ALA A 87 -20.23 5.82 -3.03
C ALA A 87 -20.61 6.59 -1.76
N ILE A 88 -19.77 7.54 -1.41
CA ILE A 88 -19.96 8.44 -0.27
C ILE A 88 -20.22 9.85 -0.79
N ASP A 89 -21.40 10.40 -0.54
CA ASP A 89 -21.69 11.78 -0.91
C ASP A 89 -20.83 12.75 -0.08
N PRO A 90 -20.44 13.92 -0.63
CA PRO A 90 -19.68 14.92 0.11
C PRO A 90 -20.39 15.34 1.42
N ASN A 91 -19.64 15.39 2.52
CA ASN A 91 -20.11 16.09 3.71
C ASN A 91 -19.87 17.58 3.52
N THR A 92 -20.93 18.34 3.30
CA THR A 92 -20.86 19.80 3.11
C THR A 92 -21.03 20.56 4.43
N GLY A 93 -21.26 19.84 5.54
CA GLY A 93 -21.38 20.41 6.88
C GLY A 93 -20.03 20.66 7.55
N ASP A 94 -20.05 21.37 8.64
CA ASP A 94 -18.92 21.73 9.48
C ASP A 94 -18.68 20.72 10.63
N GLU A 95 -19.52 19.67 10.72
CA GLU A 95 -19.39 18.60 11.71
C GLU A 95 -19.13 17.24 11.04
N GLU A 96 -18.44 16.36 11.76
CA GLU A 96 -18.28 14.96 11.40
C GLU A 96 -19.65 14.27 11.42
N ARG A 97 -19.92 13.41 10.43
CA ARG A 97 -21.10 12.57 10.40
C ARG A 97 -20.74 11.10 10.38
N ASN A 98 -21.57 10.29 11.01
CA ASN A 98 -21.37 8.86 11.16
C ASN A 98 -22.53 8.09 10.52
N GLY A 99 -22.22 6.94 9.97
CA GLY A 99 -23.18 6.00 9.43
C GLY A 99 -22.60 4.60 9.42
N TYR A 100 -23.35 3.64 8.91
CA TYR A 100 -22.87 2.26 8.81
C TYR A 100 -23.50 1.55 7.61
N ILE A 101 -22.88 0.45 7.23
CA ILE A 101 -23.37 -0.50 6.24
C ILE A 101 -23.48 -1.84 6.94
N VAL A 102 -24.66 -2.46 6.83
CA VAL A 102 -24.88 -3.84 7.26
C VAL A 102 -24.94 -4.73 6.03
N VAL A 103 -24.11 -5.76 5.99
CA VAL A 103 -24.26 -6.90 5.09
C VAL A 103 -24.87 -8.02 5.92
N LYS A 104 -26.00 -8.56 5.47
CA LYS A 104 -26.74 -9.62 6.18
C LYS A 104 -27.22 -10.66 5.20
N ASN A 105 -27.43 -11.90 5.64
CA ASN A 105 -28.04 -12.89 4.77
C ASN A 105 -29.45 -12.49 4.35
N SER A 106 -29.80 -12.77 3.10
CA SER A 106 -31.15 -12.57 2.58
C SER A 106 -32.11 -13.66 3.10
N GLY A 107 -33.41 -13.33 3.21
CA GLY A 107 -34.47 -14.22 3.62
C GLY A 107 -35.19 -13.78 4.90
N ASP A 108 -36.19 -14.56 5.33
CA ASP A 108 -37.07 -14.21 6.44
C ASP A 108 -36.38 -14.22 7.82
N VAL A 109 -35.29 -14.94 7.94
CA VAL A 109 -34.49 -15.02 9.18
C VAL A 109 -33.10 -14.52 8.90
N THR A 110 -32.74 -13.37 9.48
CA THR A 110 -31.38 -12.84 9.49
C THR A 110 -30.64 -13.42 10.69
N ASP A 111 -29.75 -14.38 10.46
CA ASP A 111 -28.95 -15.08 11.47
C ASP A 111 -27.44 -14.86 11.33
N VAL A 112 -27.00 -14.29 10.21
CA VAL A 112 -25.60 -13.91 9.97
C VAL A 112 -25.56 -12.51 9.39
N SER A 113 -24.77 -11.63 10.01
CA SER A 113 -24.56 -10.27 9.52
C SER A 113 -23.20 -9.75 9.96
N ASP A 114 -22.65 -8.78 9.21
CA ASP A 114 -21.48 -8.02 9.59
C ASP A 114 -21.70 -6.54 9.27
N THR A 115 -21.03 -5.66 10.01
CA THR A 115 -21.26 -4.21 9.94
C THR A 115 -19.96 -3.46 9.75
N LEU A 116 -19.96 -2.53 8.80
CA LEU A 116 -18.91 -1.53 8.60
C LEU A 116 -19.40 -0.17 9.08
N PHE A 117 -18.76 0.36 10.12
CA PHE A 117 -19.02 1.72 10.58
C PHE A 117 -18.21 2.73 9.79
N ILE A 118 -18.86 3.79 9.33
CA ILE A 118 -18.27 4.82 8.48
C ILE A 118 -18.38 6.16 9.19
N SER A 119 -17.24 6.84 9.31
CA SER A 119 -17.17 8.22 9.80
C SER A 119 -16.71 9.12 8.66
N GLN A 120 -17.47 10.16 8.34
CA GLN A 120 -17.09 11.15 7.36
C GLN A 120 -16.87 12.51 8.00
N ARG A 121 -15.66 13.01 7.86
CA ARG A 121 -15.28 14.30 8.41
C ARG A 121 -16.05 15.45 7.77
N ALA A 122 -16.07 16.59 8.44
CA ALA A 122 -16.56 17.87 7.93
C ALA A 122 -15.86 18.28 6.63
N CYS A 123 -16.38 19.28 5.92
CA CYS A 123 -15.84 19.84 4.69
C CYS A 123 -14.34 20.13 4.83
N ASN A 124 -13.53 19.56 3.94
CA ASN A 124 -12.07 19.64 4.03
C ASN A 124 -11.58 21.07 3.78
N GLN A 125 -10.87 21.61 4.74
CA GLN A 125 -10.06 22.80 4.53
C GLN A 125 -8.73 22.36 3.88
N ILE A 126 -8.40 22.93 2.71
CA ILE A 126 -7.15 22.66 2.02
C ILE A 126 -6.14 23.76 2.43
N VAL A 127 -4.94 23.31 2.78
CA VAL A 127 -3.79 24.20 2.98
C VAL A 127 -2.86 24.03 1.78
N TYR A 128 -2.48 25.15 1.16
CA TYR A 128 -1.69 25.15 -0.07
C TYR A 128 -0.24 25.52 0.21
N VAL A 129 0.70 24.77 -0.39
CA VAL A 129 2.15 25.02 -0.32
C VAL A 129 2.73 25.03 -1.73
N LYS A 130 3.50 26.07 -2.05
CA LYS A 130 4.19 26.25 -3.32
C LYS A 130 5.56 26.89 -3.09
N ALA A 131 6.62 26.26 -3.58
CA ALA A 131 7.97 26.76 -3.41
C ALA A 131 8.11 28.21 -3.89
N GLY A 132 8.73 29.06 -3.06
CA GLY A 132 8.93 30.47 -3.34
C GLY A 132 7.71 31.38 -3.12
N ALA A 133 6.57 30.84 -2.71
CA ALA A 133 5.42 31.63 -2.28
C ALA A 133 5.59 32.17 -0.86
N SER A 134 4.75 33.12 -0.44
CA SER A 134 4.83 33.76 0.89
C SER A 134 3.44 34.16 1.41
N GLY A 135 2.41 33.41 1.06
CA GLY A 135 1.02 33.67 1.46
C GLY A 135 0.64 33.03 2.80
N ASP A 136 -0.66 32.86 2.99
CA ASP A 136 -1.28 32.31 4.21
C ASP A 136 -1.84 30.89 4.04
N GLY A 137 -1.59 30.25 2.89
CA GLY A 137 -1.98 28.88 2.58
C GLY A 137 -3.45 28.67 2.20
N THR A 138 -4.23 29.73 1.96
CA THR A 138 -5.68 29.65 1.68
C THR A 138 -6.02 29.36 0.22
N SER A 139 -5.09 29.59 -0.71
CA SER A 139 -5.20 29.26 -2.13
C SER A 139 -3.82 29.07 -2.75
N TRP A 140 -3.74 28.64 -4.02
CA TRP A 140 -2.47 28.55 -4.75
C TRP A 140 -1.78 29.92 -4.92
N GLU A 141 -2.52 30.99 -5.12
CA GLU A 141 -1.99 32.36 -5.24
C GLU A 141 -1.45 32.88 -3.90
N ARG A 142 -1.96 32.35 -2.81
CA ARG A 142 -1.60 32.69 -1.44
C ARG A 142 -0.95 31.52 -0.69
N ALA A 143 -0.36 30.58 -1.41
CA ALA A 143 0.27 29.41 -0.84
C ALA A 143 1.40 29.77 0.15
N PHE A 144 1.63 28.93 1.15
CA PHE A 144 2.85 28.98 1.95
C PHE A 144 4.07 28.64 1.10
N GLY A 145 5.23 29.17 1.46
CA GLY A 145 6.48 28.92 0.75
C GLY A 145 7.21 27.64 1.17
N THR A 146 6.92 27.11 2.36
CA THR A 146 7.59 25.96 2.96
C THR A 146 6.60 24.91 3.46
N VAL A 147 7.06 23.66 3.49
CA VAL A 147 6.25 22.54 4.01
C VAL A 147 5.98 22.71 5.50
N GLU A 148 6.94 23.24 6.25
CA GLU A 148 6.81 23.50 7.68
C GLU A 148 5.70 24.52 7.99
N GLU A 149 5.58 25.59 7.20
CA GLU A 149 4.48 26.57 7.34
C GLU A 149 3.13 25.90 7.07
N GLY A 150 3.02 25.12 5.98
CA GLY A 150 1.82 24.37 5.66
C GLY A 150 1.41 23.38 6.75
N LEU A 151 2.38 22.64 7.29
CA LEU A 151 2.13 21.72 8.40
C LEU A 151 1.76 22.45 9.70
N ALA A 152 2.35 23.63 9.96
CA ALA A 152 1.99 24.44 11.13
C ALA A 152 0.54 24.96 11.07
N ALA A 153 0.03 25.24 9.87
CA ALA A 153 -1.37 25.64 9.65
C ALA A 153 -2.36 24.48 9.79
N CYS A 154 -1.90 23.22 9.71
CA CYS A 154 -2.73 22.05 9.89
C CYS A 154 -2.87 21.69 11.38
N THR A 155 -4.03 21.19 11.78
CA THR A 155 -4.31 20.70 13.13
C THR A 155 -4.36 19.17 13.12
N ASP A 156 -3.77 18.53 14.12
CA ASP A 156 -3.89 17.08 14.30
C ASP A 156 -5.36 16.67 14.40
N TYR A 157 -5.74 15.64 13.63
CA TYR A 157 -7.12 15.17 13.48
C TYR A 157 -8.11 16.21 12.93
N GLY A 158 -7.59 17.34 12.44
CA GLY A 158 -8.39 18.29 11.66
C GLY A 158 -8.83 17.66 10.35
N SER A 159 -10.02 18.06 9.86
CA SER A 159 -10.50 17.63 8.54
C SER A 159 -9.82 18.43 7.42
N MET A 160 -8.50 18.35 7.35
CA MET A 160 -7.67 19.16 6.46
C MET A 160 -6.90 18.29 5.47
N GLU A 161 -6.62 18.88 4.32
CA GLU A 161 -5.68 18.35 3.34
C GLU A 161 -4.54 19.34 3.16
N LEU A 162 -3.32 18.83 3.04
CA LEU A 162 -2.15 19.63 2.70
C LEU A 162 -1.77 19.32 1.25
N TRP A 163 -1.93 20.30 0.38
CA TRP A 163 -1.60 20.21 -1.04
C TRP A 163 -0.31 20.95 -1.34
N ILE A 164 0.67 20.21 -1.88
CA ILE A 164 2.02 20.72 -2.12
C ILE A 164 2.29 20.68 -3.62
N ALA A 165 2.61 21.83 -4.22
CA ALA A 165 2.97 21.90 -5.63
C ALA A 165 4.25 21.12 -5.92
N GLU A 166 4.45 20.73 -7.20
CA GLU A 166 5.74 20.19 -7.65
C GLU A 166 6.88 21.17 -7.32
N GLY A 167 8.05 20.63 -7.09
CA GLY A 167 9.21 21.44 -6.75
C GLY A 167 10.06 20.76 -5.69
N GLU A 168 11.14 21.44 -5.30
CA GLU A 168 12.07 20.98 -4.30
C GLU A 168 11.92 21.82 -3.02
N TYR A 169 11.73 21.14 -1.90
CA TYR A 169 11.51 21.72 -0.58
C TYR A 169 12.60 21.23 0.38
N HIS A 170 13.49 22.12 0.76
CA HIS A 170 14.56 21.84 1.71
C HIS A 170 14.04 21.96 3.14
N LEU A 171 13.96 20.84 3.85
CA LEU A 171 13.51 20.80 5.23
C LEU A 171 14.59 21.38 6.14
N LYS A 172 14.17 22.15 7.15
CA LYS A 172 15.09 22.80 8.12
C LYS A 172 15.49 21.85 9.24
N SER A 173 14.63 20.88 9.54
CA SER A 173 14.84 19.88 10.60
C SER A 173 14.05 18.62 10.24
N TRP A 174 14.06 17.62 11.14
CA TRP A 174 13.13 16.53 11.07
C TRP A 174 11.69 17.04 11.10
N THR A 175 10.86 16.51 10.22
CA THR A 175 9.51 17.03 9.97
C THR A 175 8.47 16.00 10.38
N TYR A 176 7.55 16.40 11.23
CA TYR A 176 6.47 15.58 11.74
C TYR A 176 5.18 15.85 10.93
N LEU A 177 4.68 14.83 10.26
CA LEU A 177 3.40 14.93 9.56
C LEU A 177 2.23 14.91 10.53
N LYS A 178 1.24 15.75 10.27
CA LYS A 178 0.07 15.91 11.13
C LYS A 178 -0.85 14.70 11.06
N LYS A 179 -1.25 14.22 12.21
CA LYS A 179 -2.18 13.08 12.35
C LYS A 179 -3.55 13.44 11.79
N GLY A 180 -4.09 12.55 10.98
CA GLY A 180 -5.41 12.76 10.39
C GLY A 180 -5.46 13.80 9.28
N VAL A 181 -4.31 14.34 8.85
CA VAL A 181 -4.17 15.23 7.69
C VAL A 181 -3.64 14.44 6.51
N ASN A 182 -4.33 14.50 5.39
CA ASN A 182 -3.85 13.89 4.16
C ASN A 182 -2.91 14.85 3.44
N THR A 183 -1.74 14.37 3.08
CA THR A 183 -0.71 15.18 2.45
C THR A 183 -0.49 14.71 1.01
N TYR A 184 -0.73 15.59 0.05
CA TYR A 184 -0.64 15.31 -1.37
C TYR A 184 0.40 16.22 -2.04
N GLY A 185 1.30 15.64 -2.79
CA GLY A 185 2.33 16.34 -3.55
C GLY A 185 2.09 16.24 -5.07
N GLY A 186 2.91 16.94 -5.85
CA GLY A 186 2.93 16.87 -7.31
C GLY A 186 1.86 17.69 -8.01
N PHE A 187 1.30 18.72 -7.38
CA PHE A 187 0.41 19.67 -8.04
C PHE A 187 1.18 20.65 -8.92
N ASN A 188 0.57 21.12 -10.01
CA ASN A 188 1.09 22.26 -10.78
C ASN A 188 0.89 23.62 -10.08
N GLY A 189 0.04 23.66 -9.08
CA GLY A 189 -0.30 24.87 -8.32
C GLY A 189 -1.42 25.69 -8.95
N THR A 190 -2.37 25.01 -9.63
CA THR A 190 -3.55 25.60 -10.26
C THR A 190 -4.79 24.73 -10.14
N GLU A 191 -4.65 23.50 -9.66
CA GLU A 191 -5.73 22.52 -9.59
C GLU A 191 -6.73 22.87 -8.49
N ASN A 192 -8.02 22.65 -8.81
CA ASN A 192 -9.11 22.81 -7.87
C ASN A 192 -9.65 21.47 -7.31
N LYS A 193 -9.17 20.34 -7.84
CA LYS A 193 -9.59 19.00 -7.44
C LYS A 193 -8.38 18.07 -7.38
N LEU A 194 -8.36 17.18 -6.40
CA LEU A 194 -7.28 16.20 -6.24
C LEU A 194 -7.09 15.32 -7.49
N LYS A 195 -8.16 14.97 -8.19
CA LYS A 195 -8.13 14.14 -9.41
C LYS A 195 -7.48 14.83 -10.63
N ASP A 196 -7.37 16.15 -10.61
CA ASP A 196 -6.82 16.93 -11.72
C ASP A 196 -5.27 17.00 -11.62
N ARG A 197 -4.69 16.44 -10.56
CA ARG A 197 -3.26 16.35 -10.33
C ARG A 197 -2.56 15.49 -11.40
N ASP A 198 -1.48 15.98 -11.95
CA ASP A 198 -0.61 15.24 -12.84
C ASP A 198 0.22 14.22 -12.03
N MET A 199 -0.10 12.93 -12.18
CA MET A 199 0.56 11.85 -11.44
C MET A 199 2.03 11.65 -11.82
N THR A 200 2.48 12.21 -12.95
CA THR A 200 3.91 12.21 -13.33
C THR A 200 4.74 13.15 -12.47
N LYS A 201 4.08 14.15 -11.88
CA LYS A 201 4.70 15.18 -11.04
C LYS A 201 4.85 14.70 -9.60
N LYS A 202 5.90 15.18 -8.94
CA LYS A 202 6.16 14.88 -7.53
C LYS A 202 6.65 16.13 -6.81
N SER A 203 6.34 16.22 -5.53
CA SER A 203 6.98 17.20 -4.64
C SER A 203 8.18 16.54 -3.97
N THR A 204 9.36 17.12 -4.13
CA THR A 204 10.60 16.58 -3.58
C THR A 204 10.89 17.20 -2.21
N LEU A 205 10.90 16.38 -1.17
CA LEU A 205 11.31 16.75 0.16
C LEU A 205 12.76 16.37 0.38
N VAL A 206 13.63 17.37 0.46
CA VAL A 206 15.05 17.20 0.70
C VAL A 206 15.31 17.34 2.20
N ALA A 207 15.87 16.29 2.78
CA ALA A 207 16.15 16.27 4.21
C ALA A 207 17.12 17.37 4.64
N ALA A 208 16.95 17.85 5.87
CA ALA A 208 17.90 18.75 6.48
C ALA A 208 19.29 18.10 6.62
N PRO A 209 20.38 18.85 6.44
CA PRO A 209 21.74 18.34 6.67
C PRO A 209 21.92 17.83 8.11
N ALA A 210 22.61 16.69 8.26
CA ALA A 210 23.02 16.14 9.56
C ALA A 210 21.87 15.88 10.56
N ASN A 211 20.83 15.18 10.14
CA ASN A 211 19.76 14.76 11.03
C ASN A 211 20.19 13.61 11.94
N THR A 212 19.81 13.70 13.20
CA THR A 212 19.94 12.61 14.19
C THR A 212 18.73 11.68 14.21
N TRP A 213 17.60 12.09 13.62
CA TRP A 213 16.31 11.40 13.56
C TRP A 213 15.82 11.28 12.11
N PRO A 214 14.82 10.45 11.82
CA PRO A 214 14.20 10.38 10.50
C PRO A 214 13.85 11.77 9.98
N SER A 215 14.12 12.04 8.71
CA SER A 215 13.82 13.35 8.11
C SER A 215 12.33 13.63 8.05
N ILE A 216 11.53 12.58 7.80
CA ILE A 216 10.08 12.61 7.82
C ILE A 216 9.58 11.55 8.80
N TYR A 217 8.70 11.96 9.68
CA TYR A 217 8.11 11.11 10.70
C TYR A 217 6.59 11.23 10.72
N GLY A 218 5.91 10.11 10.72
CA GLY A 218 4.47 10.03 10.91
C GLY A 218 4.12 9.00 11.97
N ASN A 219 3.28 9.38 12.94
CA ASN A 219 2.82 8.48 13.98
C ASN A 219 1.33 8.66 14.22
N VAL A 220 0.53 7.68 13.81
CA VAL A 220 -0.91 7.61 14.04
C VAL A 220 -1.19 6.30 14.75
N LEU A 221 -1.27 6.33 16.06
CA LEU A 221 -1.56 5.15 16.88
C LEU A 221 -3.06 4.94 17.16
N SER A 222 -3.90 5.88 16.72
CA SER A 222 -5.35 5.77 16.89
C SER A 222 -5.92 4.77 15.88
N ALA A 223 -6.63 3.77 16.36
CA ALA A 223 -7.32 2.80 15.51
C ALA A 223 -8.30 3.49 14.55
N GLY A 224 -8.35 3.01 13.31
CA GLY A 224 -9.30 3.51 12.30
C GLY A 224 -8.96 4.87 11.69
N VAL A 225 -7.80 5.48 12.00
CA VAL A 225 -7.37 6.72 11.35
C VAL A 225 -6.37 6.39 10.26
N HIS A 226 -6.75 6.59 9.01
CA HIS A 226 -5.88 6.46 7.86
C HIS A 226 -5.45 7.84 7.34
N CYS A 227 -4.17 8.01 7.07
CA CYS A 227 -3.59 9.24 6.54
C CYS A 227 -2.83 8.95 5.25
N TYR A 228 -3.14 9.67 4.20
CA TYR A 228 -2.44 9.53 2.92
C TYR A 228 -1.21 10.45 2.86
N VAL A 229 -0.14 9.88 2.31
CA VAL A 229 1.04 10.60 1.84
C VAL A 229 1.26 10.16 0.40
N ASP A 230 0.97 11.05 -0.56
CA ASP A 230 0.86 10.67 -1.97
C ASP A 230 1.57 11.65 -2.88
N GLY A 231 2.44 11.16 -3.76
CA GLY A 231 3.09 11.97 -4.79
C GLY A 231 4.37 12.66 -4.35
N PHE A 232 5.17 12.05 -3.48
CA PHE A 232 6.41 12.62 -2.96
C PHE A 232 7.66 11.89 -3.40
N VAL A 233 8.76 12.65 -3.44
CA VAL A 233 10.13 12.12 -3.40
C VAL A 233 10.75 12.51 -2.06
N PHE A 234 11.24 11.53 -1.31
CA PHE A 234 12.00 11.70 -0.06
C PHE A 234 13.48 11.42 -0.33
N THR A 235 14.34 12.41 -0.16
CA THR A 235 15.75 12.31 -0.54
C THR A 235 16.68 13.11 0.36
N GLY A 236 17.98 12.84 0.25
CA GLY A 236 19.03 13.65 0.87
C GLY A 236 19.19 13.42 2.38
N SER A 237 18.52 12.44 2.96
CA SER A 237 18.68 12.11 4.37
C SER A 237 20.07 11.58 4.67
N ASN A 238 20.65 12.04 5.78
CA ASN A 238 21.90 11.53 6.33
C ASN A 238 21.75 11.35 7.86
N VAL A 239 20.94 10.36 8.23
CA VAL A 239 20.62 10.05 9.64
C VAL A 239 21.76 9.31 10.29
N THR A 240 22.33 9.87 11.34
CA THR A 240 23.48 9.29 12.06
C THR A 240 23.08 8.43 13.25
N GLN A 241 21.84 8.54 13.71
CA GLN A 241 21.27 7.77 14.82
C GLN A 241 19.77 7.51 14.55
N GLY A 242 19.23 6.48 15.20
CA GLY A 242 17.80 6.18 15.08
C GLY A 242 17.41 5.31 13.88
N GLU A 243 16.14 5.29 13.53
CA GLU A 243 15.53 4.42 12.52
C GLU A 243 15.19 5.20 11.26
N GLY A 244 15.68 4.71 10.13
CA GLY A 244 15.25 5.10 8.80
C GLY A 244 15.52 6.53 8.34
N SER A 245 15.43 6.78 7.07
CA SER A 245 15.37 8.11 6.48
C SER A 245 13.98 8.71 6.61
N VAL A 246 12.96 7.86 6.48
CA VAL A 246 11.56 8.13 6.76
C VAL A 246 11.04 7.08 7.73
N ALA A 247 10.11 7.44 8.59
CA ALA A 247 9.56 6.53 9.57
C ALA A 247 8.08 6.78 9.81
N PHE A 248 7.27 5.74 9.64
CA PHE A 248 5.82 5.82 9.77
C PHE A 248 5.29 4.72 10.69
N TRP A 249 4.42 5.11 11.63
CA TRP A 249 3.74 4.20 12.54
C TRP A 249 2.23 4.42 12.52
N GLY A 250 1.47 3.32 12.40
CA GLY A 250 0.02 3.33 12.45
C GLY A 250 -0.62 3.43 11.06
N GLY A 251 -1.81 3.97 10.95
CA GLY A 251 -2.67 3.94 9.77
C GLY A 251 -2.22 4.79 8.57
N TRP A 252 -0.93 4.93 8.30
CA TRP A 252 -0.44 5.66 7.14
C TRP A 252 -0.51 4.84 5.86
N ILE A 253 -0.89 5.52 4.78
CA ILE A 253 -0.88 4.98 3.43
C ILE A 253 0.04 5.85 2.57
N LEU A 254 1.22 5.32 2.24
CA LEU A 254 2.16 5.94 1.31
C LEU A 254 1.81 5.46 -0.09
N ARG A 255 1.52 6.40 -0.99
CA ARG A 255 1.13 6.07 -2.35
C ARG A 255 1.91 6.91 -3.36
N ASN A 256 2.35 6.28 -4.45
CA ASN A 256 3.07 6.94 -5.53
C ASN A 256 4.29 7.75 -5.04
N CYS A 257 4.97 7.24 -4.01
CA CYS A 257 6.13 7.89 -3.39
C CYS A 257 7.45 7.24 -3.83
N MET A 258 8.49 8.06 -3.90
CA MET A 258 9.86 7.60 -4.12
C MET A 258 10.70 7.89 -2.87
N ILE A 259 11.40 6.89 -2.35
CA ILE A 259 12.35 7.02 -1.25
C ILE A 259 13.72 6.67 -1.82
N ARG A 260 14.54 7.69 -2.07
CA ARG A 260 15.79 7.47 -2.83
C ARG A 260 16.94 8.35 -2.35
N ASN A 261 18.17 7.87 -2.60
CA ASN A 261 19.41 8.59 -2.33
C ASN A 261 19.51 9.05 -0.87
N ASN A 262 19.07 8.20 0.05
CA ASN A 262 19.14 8.47 1.46
C ASN A 262 20.26 7.64 2.09
N LYS A 263 20.91 8.22 3.12
CA LYS A 263 21.85 7.53 3.96
C LYS A 263 21.33 7.52 5.40
N SER A 264 21.38 6.37 6.04
CA SER A 264 20.88 6.24 7.41
C SER A 264 21.74 5.26 8.19
N TYR A 265 21.73 5.39 9.51
CA TYR A 265 22.39 4.43 10.40
C TYR A 265 21.82 3.00 10.23
N ARG A 266 20.51 2.89 10.01
CA ARG A 266 19.78 1.66 9.67
C ARG A 266 18.49 2.02 8.93
N ASP A 267 17.90 1.05 8.24
CA ASP A 267 16.61 1.20 7.55
C ASP A 267 16.58 2.40 6.57
N ALA A 268 17.61 2.51 5.71
CA ALA A 268 17.83 3.68 4.88
C ALA A 268 16.70 3.97 3.88
N GLY A 269 15.94 2.95 3.48
CA GLY A 269 14.73 3.08 2.66
C GLY A 269 13.45 3.30 3.47
N GLY A 270 13.53 3.25 4.80
CA GLY A 270 12.41 3.55 5.68
C GLY A 270 12.07 2.48 6.71
N ALA A 271 11.45 2.92 7.80
CA ALA A 271 10.89 2.09 8.86
C ALA A 271 9.37 2.24 8.90
N PHE A 272 8.65 1.14 8.80
CA PHE A 272 7.19 1.11 8.68
C PHE A 272 6.59 0.13 9.68
N PHE A 273 5.60 0.57 10.43
CA PHE A 273 4.85 -0.25 11.38
C PHE A 273 3.36 -0.04 11.18
N ASN A 274 2.65 -1.07 10.77
CA ASN A 274 1.23 -1.02 10.41
C ASN A 274 0.91 0.07 9.36
N VAL A 275 1.68 0.08 8.28
CA VAL A 275 1.64 1.06 7.18
C VAL A 275 1.37 0.34 5.88
N THR A 276 0.62 0.96 4.99
CA THR A 276 0.44 0.45 3.63
C THR A 276 1.26 1.27 2.63
N LEU A 277 2.07 0.60 1.81
CA LEU A 277 2.80 1.20 0.70
C LEU A 277 2.16 0.73 -0.61
N ILE A 278 1.82 1.66 -1.49
CA ILE A 278 1.19 1.39 -2.79
C ILE A 278 1.94 2.12 -3.90
N ASN A 279 2.36 1.41 -4.93
CA ASN A 279 3.09 2.00 -6.07
C ASN A 279 4.29 2.85 -5.63
N CYS A 280 5.11 2.35 -4.73
CA CYS A 280 6.28 3.08 -4.23
C CYS A 280 7.57 2.55 -4.84
N LEU A 281 8.54 3.45 -5.06
CA LEU A 281 9.89 3.12 -5.47
C LEU A 281 10.86 3.42 -4.33
N ILE A 282 11.63 2.42 -3.90
CA ILE A 282 12.66 2.55 -2.87
C ILE A 282 14.00 2.15 -3.48
N CYS A 283 14.84 3.14 -3.80
CA CYS A 283 16.09 2.87 -4.55
C CYS A 283 17.26 3.74 -4.13
N ASN A 284 18.47 3.22 -4.36
CA ASN A 284 19.73 3.94 -4.14
C ASN A 284 19.89 4.48 -2.71
N ASN A 285 19.33 3.78 -1.71
CA ASN A 285 19.49 4.13 -0.31
C ASN A 285 20.64 3.30 0.29
N THR A 286 21.40 3.88 1.23
CA THR A 286 22.57 3.24 1.82
C THR A 286 22.53 3.30 3.34
N THR A 287 22.72 2.15 4.02
CA THR A 287 22.94 2.19 5.45
C THR A 287 24.38 2.58 5.78
N ALA A 288 24.57 3.45 6.77
CA ALA A 288 25.88 3.88 7.21
C ALA A 288 26.59 2.74 7.94
N ASP A 289 27.84 2.47 7.55
CA ASP A 289 28.74 1.63 8.32
C ASP A 289 29.32 2.45 9.48
N ASN A 290 29.05 2.05 10.72
CA ASN A 290 29.63 2.66 11.92
C ASN A 290 30.49 1.70 12.73
N GLY A 291 30.97 0.62 12.07
CA GLY A 291 31.83 -0.38 12.71
C GLY A 291 31.14 -1.26 13.76
N SER A 292 29.89 -1.01 14.04
CA SER A 292 29.06 -1.87 14.90
C SER A 292 28.18 -2.71 13.95
N ALA A 293 28.64 -3.90 13.61
CA ALA A 293 27.84 -4.91 12.90
C ALA A 293 26.62 -5.29 13.75
N LYS A 294 25.67 -4.37 13.90
CA LYS A 294 24.37 -4.71 14.50
C LYS A 294 23.58 -5.46 13.45
N ALA A 295 23.32 -6.70 13.76
CA ALA A 295 22.65 -7.73 12.96
C ALA A 295 21.23 -7.39 12.47
N THR A 296 20.79 -6.13 12.49
CA THR A 296 19.39 -5.73 12.27
C THR A 296 19.21 -4.57 11.29
N SER A 297 20.27 -4.11 10.59
CA SER A 297 20.11 -3.03 9.59
C SER A 297 19.60 -3.61 8.28
N SER A 298 18.34 -3.40 7.96
CA SER A 298 17.73 -3.64 6.65
C SER A 298 17.68 -2.34 5.84
N ILE A 299 17.39 -2.44 4.56
CA ILE A 299 17.07 -1.25 3.75
C ILE A 299 15.65 -0.81 4.08
N VAL A 300 14.71 -1.73 4.04
CA VAL A 300 13.31 -1.48 4.41
C VAL A 300 12.97 -2.34 5.61
N ASN A 301 12.53 -1.72 6.69
CA ASN A 301 12.08 -2.38 7.89
C ASN A 301 10.56 -2.27 8.02
N ALA A 302 9.86 -3.28 7.53
CA ALA A 302 8.41 -3.38 7.56
C ALA A 302 7.98 -4.25 8.74
N GLN A 303 7.38 -3.63 9.74
CA GLN A 303 6.94 -4.28 10.96
C GLN A 303 5.47 -4.71 10.88
N GLU A 304 4.99 -5.29 11.95
CA GLU A 304 3.66 -5.88 12.13
C GLU A 304 2.52 -5.07 11.46
N GLY A 305 1.71 -5.75 10.64
CA GLY A 305 0.57 -5.14 9.94
C GLY A 305 0.93 -4.38 8.66
N THR A 306 2.22 -4.20 8.34
CA THR A 306 2.64 -3.47 7.14
C THR A 306 2.35 -4.27 5.88
N ARG A 307 1.81 -3.58 4.86
CA ARG A 307 1.48 -4.16 3.55
C ARG A 307 2.16 -3.39 2.42
N LEU A 308 2.72 -4.12 1.47
CA LEU A 308 3.34 -3.57 0.28
C LEU A 308 2.58 -4.08 -0.95
N TYR A 309 2.09 -3.15 -1.77
CA TYR A 309 1.41 -3.45 -3.03
C TYR A 309 2.13 -2.72 -4.17
N ASN A 310 2.61 -3.47 -5.15
CA ASN A 310 3.28 -2.90 -6.30
C ASN A 310 4.45 -1.96 -5.91
N VAL A 311 5.31 -2.43 -5.01
CA VAL A 311 6.49 -1.70 -4.55
C VAL A 311 7.74 -2.23 -5.27
N THR A 312 8.59 -1.32 -5.73
CA THR A 312 9.89 -1.66 -6.33
C THR A 312 11.00 -1.27 -5.36
N ILE A 313 11.73 -2.25 -4.82
CA ILE A 313 12.86 -2.09 -3.87
C ILE A 313 14.12 -2.53 -4.58
N VAL A 314 14.91 -1.56 -5.09
CA VAL A 314 16.01 -1.86 -6.01
C VAL A 314 17.25 -1.03 -5.76
N ASN A 315 18.43 -1.61 -6.07
CA ASN A 315 19.72 -0.92 -6.04
C ASN A 315 20.02 -0.20 -4.72
N ASN A 316 19.62 -0.78 -3.59
CA ASN A 316 19.96 -0.26 -2.28
C ASN A 316 21.16 -1.02 -1.70
N GLU A 317 21.89 -0.37 -0.80
CA GLU A 317 23.08 -0.92 -0.17
C GLU A 317 22.95 -0.95 1.34
N SER A 318 23.15 -2.13 1.96
CA SER A 318 23.13 -2.30 3.40
C SER A 318 24.52 -2.67 3.92
N SER A 319 24.94 -2.06 5.03
CA SER A 319 26.13 -2.45 5.79
C SER A 319 25.81 -3.48 6.90
N GLY A 320 24.56 -3.78 7.14
CA GLY A 320 24.11 -4.72 8.17
C GLY A 320 23.93 -6.17 7.67
N SER A 321 23.43 -7.05 8.52
CA SER A 321 23.23 -8.48 8.21
C SER A 321 21.99 -8.78 7.33
N SER A 322 21.15 -7.80 7.09
CA SER A 322 19.94 -7.94 6.26
C SER A 322 19.97 -6.92 5.12
N SER A 323 20.05 -7.38 3.88
CA SER A 323 19.90 -6.55 2.70
C SER A 323 18.46 -6.58 2.20
N GLY A 324 17.98 -5.48 1.60
CA GLY A 324 16.65 -5.43 1.02
C GLY A 324 15.53 -5.25 2.05
N LEU A 325 14.64 -6.21 2.18
CA LEU A 325 13.40 -6.11 2.97
C LEU A 325 13.45 -7.01 4.21
N ARG A 326 13.25 -6.38 5.36
CA ARG A 326 12.84 -7.07 6.58
C ARG A 326 11.34 -6.87 6.78
N ILE A 327 10.58 -7.95 6.88
CA ILE A 327 9.15 -7.89 7.13
C ILE A 327 8.72 -8.89 8.18
N ASN A 328 7.97 -8.41 9.17
CA ASN A 328 7.50 -9.19 10.30
C ASN A 328 5.98 -9.08 10.40
N ARG A 329 5.24 -10.19 10.17
CA ARG A 329 3.78 -10.25 10.19
C ARG A 329 3.11 -9.22 9.25
N GLY A 330 3.55 -9.18 8.02
CA GLY A 330 3.04 -8.30 6.98
C GLY A 330 2.68 -9.06 5.71
N ALA A 331 2.46 -8.31 4.64
CA ALA A 331 2.17 -8.88 3.34
C ALA A 331 2.84 -8.10 2.21
N VAL A 332 3.30 -8.81 1.19
CA VAL A 332 3.92 -8.23 -0.01
C VAL A 332 3.24 -8.83 -1.24
N TYR A 333 2.71 -7.95 -2.06
CA TYR A 333 1.98 -8.32 -3.28
C TYR A 333 2.56 -7.58 -4.49
N ASN A 334 2.66 -8.28 -5.61
CA ASN A 334 3.02 -7.69 -6.91
C ASN A 334 4.27 -6.78 -6.84
N SER A 335 5.28 -7.13 -6.05
CA SER A 335 6.41 -6.25 -5.76
C SER A 335 7.73 -6.81 -6.28
N VAL A 336 8.68 -5.93 -6.59
CA VAL A 336 10.03 -6.30 -7.04
C VAL A 336 11.06 -6.04 -5.95
N ILE A 337 11.91 -7.00 -5.67
CA ILE A 337 13.08 -6.89 -4.78
C ILE A 337 14.31 -7.35 -5.56
N TRP A 338 15.12 -6.38 -6.04
CA TRP A 338 16.21 -6.71 -6.96
C TRP A 338 17.38 -5.73 -6.84
N GLY A 339 18.61 -6.19 -7.11
CA GLY A 339 19.82 -5.35 -7.15
C GLY A 339 20.25 -4.79 -5.80
N ASN A 340 19.65 -5.24 -4.70
CA ASN A 340 20.02 -4.78 -3.35
C ASN A 340 21.28 -5.51 -2.89
N VAL A 341 22.29 -4.77 -2.39
CA VAL A 341 23.61 -5.27 -2.05
C VAL A 341 23.84 -5.23 -0.54
N HIS A 342 24.52 -6.26 -0.05
CA HIS A 342 24.99 -6.36 1.33
C HIS A 342 26.51 -6.31 1.38
N LYS A 343 27.10 -5.42 2.21
CA LYS A 343 28.57 -5.22 2.27
C LYS A 343 29.32 -6.18 3.18
N ILE A 344 28.68 -6.82 4.13
CA ILE A 344 29.33 -7.69 5.13
C ILE A 344 29.02 -9.15 4.81
N GLY A 345 30.05 -9.87 4.36
CA GLY A 345 29.99 -11.32 4.10
C GLY A 345 29.70 -11.68 2.67
N THR A 346 30.06 -12.89 2.31
CA THR A 346 29.99 -13.46 0.97
C THR A 346 28.63 -13.32 0.32
N ASN A 347 28.54 -12.56 -0.77
CA ASN A 347 27.55 -12.64 -1.87
C ASN A 347 26.11 -13.02 -1.55
N HIS A 348 25.50 -12.48 -0.52
CA HIS A 348 24.09 -12.73 -0.25
C HIS A 348 23.24 -11.56 -0.75
N GLN A 349 22.93 -11.61 -2.03
CA GLN A 349 21.95 -10.75 -2.65
C GLN A 349 20.57 -11.14 -2.08
N GLY A 350 19.84 -10.18 -1.52
CA GLY A 350 18.44 -10.31 -1.23
C GLY A 350 18.03 -11.14 -0.01
N TYR A 351 18.75 -11.06 1.11
CA TYR A 351 18.19 -11.63 2.34
C TYR A 351 16.88 -10.95 2.68
N LEU A 352 15.83 -11.75 2.66
CA LEU A 352 14.55 -11.42 3.24
C LEU A 352 14.57 -11.89 4.70
N ASP A 353 14.45 -10.97 5.63
CA ASP A 353 14.20 -11.33 7.04
C ASP A 353 12.69 -11.37 7.25
N VAL A 354 12.12 -12.57 7.16
CA VAL A 354 10.67 -12.79 7.24
C VAL A 354 10.32 -13.73 8.37
N ASN A 355 9.13 -13.64 8.90
CA ASN A 355 8.58 -14.62 9.82
C ASN A 355 7.49 -15.49 9.16
N LYS A 356 7.07 -16.54 9.88
CA LYS A 356 6.08 -17.53 9.41
C LYS A 356 4.70 -16.94 9.08
N SER A 357 4.38 -15.76 9.59
CA SER A 357 3.08 -15.10 9.37
C SER A 357 3.12 -14.08 8.23
N THR A 358 4.21 -14.01 7.47
CA THR A 358 4.34 -13.10 6.35
C THR A 358 3.79 -13.73 5.06
N LEU A 359 3.06 -12.97 4.27
CA LEU A 359 2.56 -13.37 2.96
C LEU A 359 3.41 -12.76 1.84
N PHE A 360 3.80 -13.60 0.87
CA PHE A 360 4.40 -13.16 -0.38
C PHE A 360 3.59 -13.73 -1.54
N VAL A 361 2.97 -12.87 -2.33
CA VAL A 361 2.10 -13.28 -3.45
C VAL A 361 2.46 -12.51 -4.71
N ASN A 362 2.76 -13.23 -5.79
CA ASN A 362 3.09 -12.66 -7.10
C ASN A 362 4.23 -11.61 -7.03
N ASN A 363 5.31 -11.89 -6.32
CA ASN A 363 6.46 -11.00 -6.24
C ASN A 363 7.61 -11.49 -7.12
N ALA A 364 8.46 -10.58 -7.59
CA ALA A 364 9.68 -10.90 -8.30
C ALA A 364 10.90 -10.60 -7.45
N ILE A 365 11.69 -11.64 -7.13
CA ILE A 365 12.72 -11.55 -6.10
C ILE A 365 14.05 -12.12 -6.62
N GLN A 366 15.10 -11.31 -6.57
CA GLN A 366 16.43 -11.76 -6.97
C GLN A 366 16.95 -12.85 -6.03
N GLY A 367 17.44 -13.96 -6.62
CA GLY A 367 17.96 -15.10 -5.88
C GLY A 367 16.89 -15.93 -5.15
N GLY A 368 15.61 -15.56 -5.33
CA GLY A 368 14.48 -16.22 -4.70
C GLY A 368 14.31 -15.86 -3.23
N LEU A 369 13.46 -16.63 -2.56
CA LEU A 369 13.13 -16.43 -1.15
C LEU A 369 14.21 -17.09 -0.26
N VAL A 370 15.32 -16.38 -0.06
CA VAL A 370 16.36 -16.81 0.89
C VAL A 370 16.05 -16.17 2.24
N TYR A 371 15.84 -17.00 3.26
CA TYR A 371 15.41 -16.57 4.58
C TYR A 371 16.58 -16.51 5.56
N ASN A 372 16.62 -15.47 6.37
CA ASN A 372 17.52 -15.44 7.52
C ASN A 372 16.87 -16.21 8.67
N GLY A 373 17.60 -17.20 9.23
CA GLY A 373 17.15 -17.95 10.40
C GLY A 373 16.16 -19.10 10.15
N GLY A 374 15.96 -19.54 8.91
CA GLY A 374 15.16 -20.74 8.58
C GLY A 374 13.63 -20.57 8.69
N ASN A 375 13.13 -19.35 8.80
CA ASN A 375 11.70 -19.06 8.75
C ASN A 375 11.22 -18.97 7.30
N THR A 376 10.17 -19.68 6.96
CA THR A 376 9.49 -19.57 5.66
C THR A 376 8.22 -18.74 5.79
N PRO A 377 7.85 -17.89 4.79
CA PRO A 377 6.57 -17.20 4.81
C PRO A 377 5.40 -18.18 4.78
N SER A 378 4.22 -17.70 5.14
CA SER A 378 2.99 -18.52 5.11
C SER A 378 2.50 -18.77 3.68
N SER A 379 2.85 -17.94 2.71
CA SER A 379 2.59 -18.13 1.29
C SER A 379 3.68 -17.52 0.42
N THR A 380 3.95 -18.17 -0.73
CA THR A 380 4.90 -17.74 -1.77
C THR A 380 4.31 -17.93 -3.16
N GLU A 381 3.00 -17.94 -3.25
CA GLU A 381 2.26 -18.19 -4.48
C GLU A 381 2.61 -17.19 -5.59
N GLY A 382 2.83 -17.69 -6.81
CA GLY A 382 3.09 -16.88 -8.01
C GLY A 382 4.38 -16.06 -7.97
N CYS A 383 5.30 -16.31 -7.02
CA CYS A 383 6.56 -15.57 -6.95
C CYS A 383 7.54 -16.00 -8.04
N ILE A 384 8.20 -15.02 -8.67
CA ILE A 384 9.20 -15.18 -9.73
C ILE A 384 10.60 -15.04 -9.11
N ILE A 385 11.49 -15.97 -9.45
CA ILE A 385 12.89 -15.87 -9.06
C ILE A 385 13.65 -15.17 -10.16
N LEU A 386 14.25 -14.03 -9.84
CA LEU A 386 15.09 -13.26 -10.73
C LEU A 386 16.57 -13.57 -10.48
N ASN A 387 17.40 -13.48 -11.52
CA ASN A 387 18.84 -13.51 -11.34
C ASN A 387 19.45 -12.08 -11.19
N ALA A 388 20.79 -11.98 -11.08
CA ALA A 388 21.47 -10.71 -10.89
C ALA A 388 21.57 -9.85 -12.16
N SER A 389 21.34 -10.44 -13.32
CA SER A 389 21.34 -9.74 -14.61
C SER A 389 20.04 -8.96 -14.79
N ASN A 390 20.10 -7.78 -15.41
CA ASN A 390 18.89 -7.06 -15.82
C ASN A 390 18.30 -7.59 -17.15
N ALA A 391 18.85 -8.67 -17.69
CA ALA A 391 18.34 -9.24 -18.95
C ALA A 391 16.89 -9.72 -18.76
N ALA A 392 16.04 -9.42 -19.75
CA ALA A 392 14.61 -9.77 -19.68
C ALA A 392 14.33 -11.28 -19.65
N ALA A 393 15.32 -12.12 -20.03
CA ALA A 393 15.14 -13.57 -20.00
C ALA A 393 15.04 -14.14 -18.57
N ASP A 394 15.73 -13.55 -17.61
CA ASP A 394 15.89 -14.08 -16.26
C ASP A 394 16.09 -13.00 -15.18
N GLY A 395 16.18 -11.73 -15.57
CA GLY A 395 16.19 -10.55 -14.72
C GLY A 395 14.88 -9.75 -14.83
N PRO A 396 14.79 -8.58 -14.18
CA PRO A 396 13.57 -7.77 -14.17
C PRO A 396 13.26 -7.10 -15.52
N GLY A 397 14.23 -6.95 -16.43
CA GLY A 397 14.04 -6.27 -17.70
C GLY A 397 13.68 -4.79 -17.56
N PHE A 398 14.36 -4.06 -16.69
CA PHE A 398 14.22 -2.61 -16.57
C PHE A 398 14.87 -1.89 -17.75
N MET A 399 14.34 -0.74 -18.14
CA MET A 399 14.84 0.07 -19.26
C MET A 399 16.30 0.45 -19.08
N ASP A 400 16.67 1.07 -17.96
CA ASP A 400 18.05 1.37 -17.59
C ASP A 400 18.20 1.43 -16.06
N ALA A 401 18.38 0.28 -15.44
CA ALA A 401 18.57 0.19 -13.99
C ALA A 401 19.82 0.93 -13.49
N GLY A 402 20.83 1.12 -14.35
CA GLY A 402 22.07 1.82 -14.02
C GLY A 402 21.87 3.33 -13.89
N SER A 403 21.00 3.93 -14.70
CA SER A 403 20.63 5.34 -14.61
C SER A 403 19.45 5.61 -13.69
N GLY A 404 18.82 4.55 -13.15
CA GLY A 404 17.67 4.66 -12.26
C GLY A 404 16.33 4.67 -12.99
N ASP A 405 16.28 4.26 -14.26
CA ASP A 405 15.03 4.01 -14.99
C ASP A 405 14.59 2.55 -14.79
N TYR A 406 13.60 2.38 -13.92
CA TYR A 406 13.02 1.09 -13.57
C TYR A 406 11.68 0.81 -14.26
N GLN A 407 11.36 1.55 -15.33
CA GLN A 407 10.28 1.20 -16.24
C GLN A 407 10.61 -0.13 -16.95
N LEU A 408 9.58 -0.86 -17.37
CA LEU A 408 9.77 -2.19 -17.95
C LEU A 408 10.09 -2.11 -19.45
N GLN A 409 11.01 -2.95 -19.91
CA GLN A 409 11.20 -3.24 -21.34
C GLN A 409 10.06 -4.12 -21.83
N SER A 410 9.76 -4.10 -23.13
CA SER A 410 8.69 -4.90 -23.74
C SER A 410 8.83 -6.43 -23.58
N THR A 411 9.99 -6.89 -23.19
CA THR A 411 10.31 -8.31 -22.97
C THR A 411 10.43 -8.68 -21.51
N SER A 412 10.10 -7.76 -20.61
CA SER A 412 10.20 -8.00 -19.16
C SER A 412 9.27 -9.14 -18.71
N PRO A 413 9.77 -10.09 -17.90
CA PRO A 413 8.94 -11.17 -17.35
C PRO A 413 7.96 -10.67 -16.29
N LEU A 414 8.01 -9.40 -15.91
CA LEU A 414 7.14 -8.77 -14.91
C LEU A 414 5.82 -8.29 -15.51
N ILE A 415 5.75 -8.21 -16.86
CA ILE A 415 4.54 -7.77 -17.57
C ILE A 415 3.45 -8.82 -17.41
N ASP A 416 2.24 -8.38 -17.07
CA ASP A 416 1.05 -9.24 -16.87
C ASP A 416 1.27 -10.38 -15.85
N ALA A 417 2.27 -10.28 -14.98
CA ALA A 417 2.65 -11.35 -14.06
C ALA A 417 2.09 -11.20 -12.64
N GLY A 418 1.44 -10.09 -12.35
CA GLY A 418 0.85 -9.81 -11.05
C GLY A 418 -0.52 -10.43 -10.85
N SER A 419 -1.13 -10.13 -9.71
CA SER A 419 -2.47 -10.58 -9.30
C SER A 419 -3.42 -9.39 -9.26
N ASN A 420 -4.45 -9.39 -10.09
CA ASN A 420 -5.45 -8.32 -10.17
C ASN A 420 -6.24 -8.11 -8.85
N PRO A 421 -6.60 -9.14 -8.07
CA PRO A 421 -7.25 -8.95 -6.77
C PRO A 421 -6.44 -8.12 -5.76
N ALA A 422 -5.12 -8.03 -5.94
CA ALA A 422 -4.24 -7.22 -5.09
C ALA A 422 -4.06 -5.78 -5.59
N VAL A 423 -4.82 -5.33 -6.59
CA VAL A 423 -4.74 -3.95 -7.13
C VAL A 423 -5.32 -2.97 -6.13
N GLN A 424 -4.51 -1.99 -5.71
CA GLN A 424 -4.87 -0.96 -4.73
C GLN A 424 -4.89 0.46 -5.31
N SER A 425 -4.66 0.62 -6.61
CA SER A 425 -4.64 1.90 -7.30
C SER A 425 -5.05 1.74 -8.77
N ALA A 426 -5.78 2.71 -9.30
CA ALA A 426 -6.10 2.76 -10.73
C ALA A 426 -4.91 3.16 -11.62
N TRP A 427 -3.86 3.70 -11.03
CA TRP A 427 -2.70 4.26 -11.71
C TRP A 427 -1.41 3.69 -11.13
N ASP A 428 -0.36 3.61 -11.93
CA ASP A 428 1.00 3.31 -11.51
C ASP A 428 1.69 4.55 -10.90
N ILE A 429 2.97 4.41 -10.53
CA ILE A 429 3.72 5.50 -9.87
C ILE A 429 3.92 6.74 -10.77
N ILE A 430 3.84 6.60 -12.08
CA ILE A 430 3.99 7.68 -13.06
C ILE A 430 2.69 8.01 -13.80
N GLY A 431 1.55 7.51 -13.32
CA GLY A 431 0.23 7.89 -13.83
C GLY A 431 -0.27 7.10 -15.03
N ASN A 432 0.36 6.01 -15.40
CA ASN A 432 -0.20 5.08 -16.37
C ASN A 432 -1.37 4.30 -15.75
N LYS A 433 -2.32 3.87 -16.58
CA LYS A 433 -3.39 2.98 -16.14
C LYS A 433 -2.78 1.69 -15.58
N ARG A 434 -3.18 1.30 -14.35
CA ARG A 434 -2.53 0.22 -13.60
C ARG A 434 -2.72 -1.18 -14.20
N ILE A 435 -3.75 -1.41 -14.97
CA ILE A 435 -3.94 -2.64 -15.74
C ILE A 435 -4.06 -2.22 -17.19
N TRP A 436 -3.02 -2.44 -17.97
CA TRP A 436 -2.98 -2.17 -19.40
C TRP A 436 -3.25 -3.43 -20.22
N GLY A 437 -2.66 -4.56 -19.85
CA GLY A 437 -2.85 -5.88 -20.45
C GLY A 437 -3.98 -6.69 -19.79
N GLU A 438 -3.75 -7.99 -19.62
CA GLU A 438 -4.69 -8.90 -18.96
C GLU A 438 -4.61 -8.81 -17.43
N LYS A 439 -3.41 -8.56 -16.94
CA LYS A 439 -3.10 -8.47 -15.51
C LYS A 439 -2.25 -7.25 -15.22
N ILE A 440 -2.16 -6.94 -13.94
CA ILE A 440 -1.25 -5.94 -13.41
C ILE A 440 0.20 -6.42 -13.55
N ASP A 441 1.10 -5.51 -13.83
CA ASP A 441 2.53 -5.78 -13.81
C ASP A 441 3.07 -5.89 -12.37
N ILE A 442 4.13 -6.66 -12.19
CA ILE A 442 4.83 -6.72 -10.91
C ILE A 442 5.76 -5.50 -10.78
N GLY A 443 5.63 -4.77 -9.68
CA GLY A 443 6.40 -3.56 -9.39
C GLY A 443 5.59 -2.28 -9.45
N ALA A 444 6.27 -1.13 -9.31
CA ALA A 444 5.65 0.18 -9.23
C ALA A 444 5.25 0.77 -10.59
N PHE A 445 5.74 0.21 -11.68
CA PHE A 445 5.54 0.70 -13.05
C PHE A 445 4.70 -0.29 -13.85
N GLU A 446 3.84 0.21 -14.69
CA GLU A 446 3.08 -0.55 -15.68
C GLU A 446 3.69 -0.37 -17.05
N TYR A 447 3.86 -1.45 -17.80
CA TYR A 447 4.32 -1.41 -19.18
C TYR A 447 3.18 -0.99 -20.10
N ILE A 448 3.40 0.07 -20.86
CA ILE A 448 2.43 0.57 -21.83
C ILE A 448 2.96 0.33 -23.24
N THR A 449 2.25 -0.43 -24.04
CA THR A 449 2.54 -0.51 -25.49
C THR A 449 2.24 0.85 -26.12
N LYS A 450 3.29 1.51 -26.63
CA LYS A 450 3.09 2.71 -27.46
C LYS A 450 2.53 2.23 -28.80
N GLU A 451 1.28 2.59 -29.10
CA GLU A 451 0.73 2.45 -30.44
C GLU A 451 1.51 3.31 -31.45
#